data_4ad9c24b8fbd0894718e75860cec242f
#
_entry.id   4ad9c24b8fbd0894718e75860cec242f
#
_cell.length_a   1.000
_cell.length_b   1.000
_cell.length_c   1.000
_cell.angle_alpha   90.00
_cell.angle_beta   90.00
_cell.angle_gamma   90.00
#
_symmetry.space_group_name_H-M   'P 1'
#
loop_
_entity.id
_entity.type
_entity.pdbx_description
1 polymer ?
#
loop_
_entity_poly.entity_id
_entity_poly.type
_entity_poly.pdbx_seq_one_letter_code
_entity_poly.pdbx_strand_id
1 'polypeptide(L)'
;MPIDLAIDFGTSKTVLLSGNKIILEQPTVATVDSETWEPVAFGDKARDMIGRLPEHLESVFPIQRGMIADYDVAEQMLTEYFTNSLGKHLIKPRVIIAMPSGATSIQRRSLENAAEIAGGRKVQVIDSAVAAALGMGIDFTRPGGKMVIDIGAGVTDIAMLSGGGIVQCDSAPIGSLDFDDAIIKYVRKEFNVLIGQLTAEELKKQIGSVVPRKEEVIIKAKGRNLFSGLPQLFDITSTDVYLAMKDTAQNLFSAINSVIERTPPDIVADVMCDKIYVTGGGALVNGVAELLGKNLNTDVLVRSDAEYSVVKGAQAALKQPDLIKNIDYQLRNIQDLISNLE
;
A
#
# COMPACT_ATOMS: atom_id res chain seq x y z
N MET A 1 28.92 5.43 11.32
CA MET A 1 27.81 6.38 11.10
C MET A 1 26.53 5.72 11.60
N PRO A 2 25.56 6.46 12.14
CA PRO A 2 24.29 5.86 12.49
C PRO A 2 23.63 5.30 11.21
N ILE A 3 22.99 4.14 11.33
CA ILE A 3 22.26 3.53 10.23
C ILE A 3 20.94 4.27 10.07
N ASP A 4 20.60 4.67 8.85
CA ASP A 4 19.32 5.24 8.47
C ASP A 4 18.47 4.14 7.84
N LEU A 5 17.27 3.91 8.38
CA LEU A 5 16.36 2.87 7.95
C LEU A 5 15.01 3.47 7.56
N ALA A 6 14.66 3.35 6.30
CA ALA A 6 13.32 3.66 5.83
C ALA A 6 12.50 2.36 5.73
N ILE A 7 11.25 2.44 6.12
CA ILE A 7 10.33 1.31 6.18
C ILE A 7 9.03 1.67 5.47
N ASP A 8 8.63 0.81 4.56
CA ASP A 8 7.26 0.71 4.08
C ASP A 8 6.66 -0.56 4.69
N PHE A 9 5.83 -0.39 5.74
CA PHE A 9 5.15 -1.49 6.43
C PHE A 9 3.75 -1.63 5.87
N GLY A 10 3.67 -2.13 4.63
CA GLY A 10 2.44 -2.20 3.86
C GLY A 10 1.55 -3.40 4.19
N THR A 11 0.31 -3.37 3.72
CA THR A 11 -0.69 -4.45 3.93
C THR A 11 -0.28 -5.79 3.31
N SER A 12 0.39 -5.78 2.15
CA SER A 12 0.81 -7.02 1.45
C SER A 12 2.26 -7.37 1.67
N LYS A 13 3.13 -6.36 1.72
CA LYS A 13 4.57 -6.57 1.90
C LYS A 13 5.20 -5.48 2.76
N THR A 14 6.26 -5.85 3.44
CA THR A 14 7.15 -4.96 4.20
C THR A 14 8.46 -4.80 3.45
N VAL A 15 8.88 -3.56 3.23
CA VAL A 15 10.16 -3.23 2.58
C VAL A 15 11.01 -2.38 3.52
N LEU A 16 12.25 -2.80 3.75
CA LEU A 16 13.26 -2.07 4.51
C LEU A 16 14.37 -1.59 3.57
N LEU A 17 14.62 -0.30 3.57
CA LEU A 17 15.65 0.34 2.77
C LEU A 17 16.69 1.03 3.67
N SER A 18 17.96 0.72 3.46
CA SER A 18 19.07 1.41 4.13
C SER A 18 20.04 1.96 3.09
N GLY A 19 20.31 3.25 3.18
CA GLY A 19 21.09 3.94 2.14
C GLY A 19 20.37 3.94 0.78
N ASN A 20 20.86 3.15 -0.17
CA ASN A 20 20.22 2.97 -1.48
C ASN A 20 19.92 1.48 -1.76
N LYS A 21 19.99 0.64 -0.73
CA LYS A 21 19.82 -0.81 -0.87
C LYS A 21 18.60 -1.28 -0.10
N ILE A 22 17.72 -2.01 -0.78
CA ILE A 22 16.67 -2.79 -0.12
C ILE A 22 17.38 -3.91 0.64
N ILE A 23 17.24 -3.93 1.96
CA ILE A 23 17.88 -4.90 2.84
C ILE A 23 16.90 -6.00 3.28
N LEU A 24 15.59 -5.73 3.13
CA LEU A 24 14.54 -6.72 3.36
C LEU A 24 13.35 -6.39 2.47
N GLU A 25 12.78 -7.41 1.87
CA GLU A 25 11.47 -7.40 1.23
C GLU A 25 10.79 -8.71 1.56
N GLN A 26 9.69 -8.65 2.30
CA GLN A 26 8.97 -9.83 2.81
C GLN A 26 7.47 -9.58 2.80
N PRO A 27 6.64 -10.60 2.57
CA PRO A 27 5.20 -10.51 2.77
C PRO A 27 4.85 -10.10 4.21
N THR A 28 3.83 -9.25 4.37
CA THR A 28 3.35 -8.83 5.69
C THR A 28 2.29 -9.82 6.20
N VAL A 29 2.74 -11.01 6.52
CA VAL A 29 1.91 -12.10 7.05
C VAL A 29 2.69 -12.89 8.08
N ALA A 30 1.99 -13.33 9.11
CA ALA A 30 2.47 -14.24 10.13
C ALA A 30 1.64 -15.53 10.14
N THR A 31 2.25 -16.61 10.60
CA THR A 31 1.53 -17.80 11.05
C THR A 31 1.70 -17.86 12.56
N VAL A 32 0.58 -17.94 13.27
CA VAL A 32 0.55 -18.01 14.75
C VAL A 32 -0.05 -19.34 15.20
N ASP A 33 0.32 -19.77 16.39
CA ASP A 33 -0.39 -20.83 17.09
C ASP A 33 -1.73 -20.29 17.60
N SER A 34 -2.83 -20.98 17.31
CA SER A 34 -4.20 -20.50 17.59
C SER A 34 -4.56 -20.52 19.09
N GLU A 35 -3.81 -21.28 19.91
CA GLU A 35 -4.04 -21.36 21.37
C GLU A 35 -3.21 -20.33 22.14
N THR A 36 -1.92 -20.18 21.77
CA THR A 36 -0.98 -19.30 22.49
C THR A 36 -0.88 -17.91 21.88
N TRP A 37 -1.31 -17.75 20.62
CA TRP A 37 -1.15 -16.54 19.79
C TRP A 37 0.32 -16.16 19.53
N GLU A 38 1.23 -17.12 19.75
CA GLU A 38 2.66 -16.93 19.48
C GLU A 38 2.98 -17.14 18.00
N PRO A 39 3.76 -16.24 17.38
CA PRO A 39 4.17 -16.40 15.99
C PRO A 39 5.12 -17.59 15.78
N VAL A 40 4.78 -18.42 14.81
CA VAL A 40 5.58 -19.57 14.37
C VAL A 40 6.44 -19.23 13.15
N ALA A 41 5.94 -18.36 12.29
CA ALA A 41 6.62 -17.94 11.08
C ALA A 41 6.19 -16.53 10.65
N PHE A 42 7.09 -15.82 9.95
CA PHE A 42 6.83 -14.53 9.31
C PHE A 42 7.24 -14.55 7.84
N GLY A 43 6.67 -13.63 7.04
CA GLY A 43 7.08 -13.35 5.68
C GLY A 43 6.86 -14.53 4.73
N ASP A 44 7.83 -14.84 3.88
CA ASP A 44 7.73 -15.90 2.87
C ASP A 44 7.38 -17.26 3.48
N LYS A 45 7.95 -17.58 4.64
CA LYS A 45 7.64 -18.85 5.33
C LYS A 45 6.16 -18.94 5.72
N ALA A 46 5.59 -17.87 6.25
CA ALA A 46 4.17 -17.81 6.60
C ALA A 46 3.29 -17.82 5.35
N ARG A 47 3.67 -17.09 4.29
CA ARG A 47 2.96 -17.04 3.02
C ARG A 47 2.85 -18.42 2.37
N ASP A 48 3.91 -19.22 2.38
CA ASP A 48 3.94 -20.57 1.82
C ASP A 48 2.98 -21.54 2.54
N MET A 49 2.61 -21.22 3.77
CA MET A 49 1.68 -21.98 4.60
C MET A 49 0.21 -21.61 4.36
N ILE A 50 -0.09 -20.47 3.73
CA ILE A 50 -1.47 -20.00 3.51
C ILE A 50 -2.28 -21.08 2.74
N GLY A 51 -3.45 -21.42 3.30
CA GLY A 51 -4.36 -22.45 2.73
C GLY A 51 -3.90 -23.88 2.92
N ARG A 52 -2.84 -24.14 3.70
CA ARG A 52 -2.29 -25.46 4.00
C ARG A 52 -1.99 -25.65 5.49
N LEU A 53 -2.53 -24.78 6.33
CA LEU A 53 -2.30 -24.79 7.76
C LEU A 53 -3.03 -25.97 8.44
N PRO A 54 -2.41 -26.65 9.41
CA PRO A 54 -3.11 -27.52 10.35
C PRO A 54 -4.04 -26.70 11.26
N GLU A 55 -4.99 -27.38 11.93
CA GLU A 55 -6.06 -26.74 12.72
C GLU A 55 -5.55 -25.82 13.87
N HIS A 56 -4.37 -26.14 14.41
CA HIS A 56 -3.78 -25.38 15.51
C HIS A 56 -2.97 -24.16 15.04
N LEU A 57 -2.91 -23.85 13.74
CA LEU A 57 -2.19 -22.71 13.20
C LEU A 57 -3.12 -21.80 12.40
N GLU A 58 -2.90 -20.50 12.52
CA GLU A 58 -3.67 -19.46 11.83
C GLU A 58 -2.78 -18.49 11.06
N SER A 59 -3.26 -18.01 9.90
CA SER A 59 -2.60 -16.90 9.18
C SER A 59 -3.11 -15.57 9.69
N VAL A 60 -2.21 -14.72 10.18
CA VAL A 60 -2.51 -13.37 10.66
C VAL A 60 -1.88 -12.34 9.73
N PHE A 61 -2.66 -11.35 9.35
CA PHE A 61 -2.21 -10.18 8.57
C PHE A 61 -2.18 -8.98 9.53
N PRO A 62 -1.00 -8.68 10.12
CA PRO A 62 -0.91 -7.67 11.18
C PRO A 62 -1.15 -6.24 10.68
N ILE A 63 -1.04 -6.01 9.37
CA ILE A 63 -1.37 -4.74 8.73
C ILE A 63 -2.55 -4.94 7.79
N GLN A 64 -3.63 -4.23 8.04
CA GLN A 64 -4.82 -4.22 7.20
C GLN A 64 -5.18 -2.78 6.83
N ARG A 65 -5.50 -2.56 5.56
CA ARG A 65 -5.83 -1.21 5.06
C ARG A 65 -4.76 -0.16 5.43
N GLY A 66 -3.48 -0.58 5.45
CA GLY A 66 -2.36 0.29 5.80
C GLY A 66 -2.21 0.62 7.29
N MET A 67 -3.04 0.03 8.16
CA MET A 67 -3.05 0.26 9.60
C MET A 67 -2.73 -1.03 10.36
N ILE A 68 -2.18 -0.88 11.58
CA ILE A 68 -1.98 -2.02 12.48
C ILE A 68 -3.34 -2.59 12.87
N ALA A 69 -3.57 -3.85 12.52
CA ALA A 69 -4.75 -4.62 12.89
C ALA A 69 -4.48 -5.54 14.09
N ASP A 70 -3.24 -6.03 14.20
CA ASP A 70 -2.76 -6.80 15.34
C ASP A 70 -1.41 -6.22 15.79
N TYR A 71 -1.42 -5.59 16.98
CA TYR A 71 -0.25 -4.86 17.47
C TYR A 71 0.88 -5.79 17.86
N ASP A 72 0.58 -6.87 18.60
CA ASP A 72 1.59 -7.77 19.14
C ASP A 72 2.31 -8.52 18.01
N VAL A 73 1.56 -8.98 17.02
CA VAL A 73 2.14 -9.64 15.85
C VAL A 73 2.91 -8.65 14.96
N ALA A 74 2.44 -7.39 14.82
CA ALA A 74 3.16 -6.36 14.07
C ALA A 74 4.49 -5.98 14.73
N GLU A 75 4.51 -5.81 16.05
CA GLU A 75 5.72 -5.53 16.83
C GLU A 75 6.74 -6.65 16.72
N GLN A 76 6.30 -7.89 16.91
CA GLN A 76 7.17 -9.07 16.82
C GLN A 76 7.72 -9.24 15.39
N MET A 77 6.90 -8.99 14.36
CA MET A 77 7.32 -9.01 12.96
C MET A 77 8.41 -7.96 12.70
N LEU A 78 8.23 -6.72 13.13
CA LEU A 78 9.26 -5.67 13.00
C LEU A 78 10.54 -6.05 13.75
N THR A 79 10.43 -6.62 14.93
CA THR A 79 11.57 -7.10 15.75
C THR A 79 12.36 -8.17 15.01
N GLU A 80 11.68 -9.16 14.45
CA GLU A 80 12.29 -10.23 13.65
C GLU A 80 12.97 -9.64 12.38
N TYR A 81 12.29 -8.73 11.68
CA TYR A 81 12.83 -8.12 10.47
C TYR A 81 14.04 -7.22 10.74
N PHE A 82 14.05 -6.48 11.85
CA PHE A 82 15.21 -5.68 12.24
C PHE A 82 16.38 -6.57 12.62
N THR A 83 16.14 -7.62 13.41
CA THR A 83 17.17 -8.56 13.84
C THR A 83 17.82 -9.25 12.65
N ASN A 84 17.03 -9.73 11.71
CA ASN A 84 17.52 -10.45 10.54
C ASN A 84 18.23 -9.54 9.53
N SER A 85 17.78 -8.29 9.38
CA SER A 85 18.32 -7.36 8.38
C SER A 85 19.53 -6.60 8.86
N LEU A 86 19.56 -6.24 10.14
CA LEU A 86 20.60 -5.39 10.72
C LEU A 86 21.63 -6.18 11.51
N GLY A 87 21.31 -7.40 11.95
CA GLY A 87 22.15 -8.18 12.84
C GLY A 87 22.32 -7.52 14.22
N LYS A 88 23.35 -7.92 14.97
CA LYS A 88 23.67 -7.33 16.28
C LYS A 88 24.45 -6.03 16.09
N HIS A 89 23.77 -4.92 15.89
CA HIS A 89 24.40 -3.60 15.84
C HIS A 89 24.45 -2.95 17.24
N LEU A 90 25.60 -2.37 17.59
CA LEU A 90 25.79 -1.60 18.83
C LEU A 90 25.04 -0.26 18.80
N ILE A 91 24.74 0.25 17.62
CA ILE A 91 24.06 1.54 17.44
C ILE A 91 22.69 1.28 16.77
N LYS A 92 21.64 1.64 17.49
CA LYS A 92 20.26 1.58 16.98
C LYS A 92 20.07 2.51 15.78
N PRO A 93 19.36 2.07 14.71
CA PRO A 93 19.13 2.88 13.52
C PRO A 93 18.19 4.08 13.79
N ARG A 94 18.35 5.18 13.04
CA ARG A 94 17.29 6.17 12.90
C ARG A 94 16.26 5.59 11.94
N VAL A 95 14.99 5.68 12.28
CA VAL A 95 13.91 5.02 11.52
C VAL A 95 12.92 6.06 11.02
N ILE A 96 12.48 5.91 9.77
CA ILE A 96 11.29 6.56 9.24
C ILE A 96 10.37 5.50 8.66
N ILE A 97 9.08 5.57 9.01
CA ILE A 97 8.06 4.62 8.56
C ILE A 97 6.99 5.37 7.80
N ALA A 98 6.65 4.89 6.61
CA ALA A 98 5.52 5.40 5.86
C ALA A 98 4.21 4.88 6.43
N MET A 99 3.18 5.73 6.40
CA MET A 99 1.84 5.43 6.88
C MET A 99 0.80 6.17 6.03
N PRO A 100 -0.41 5.61 5.84
CA PRO A 100 -1.46 6.30 5.11
C PRO A 100 -1.77 7.69 5.65
N SER A 101 -2.04 8.63 4.75
CA SER A 101 -2.27 10.04 5.09
C SER A 101 -3.49 10.26 6.00
N GLY A 102 -4.47 9.35 5.95
CA GLY A 102 -5.67 9.35 6.81
C GLY A 102 -5.45 8.80 8.22
N ALA A 103 -4.22 8.41 8.60
CA ALA A 103 -3.95 7.81 9.91
C ALA A 103 -4.17 8.81 11.06
N THR A 104 -4.81 8.33 12.13
CA THR A 104 -5.01 9.09 13.36
C THR A 104 -3.70 9.23 14.16
N SER A 105 -3.62 10.20 15.08
CA SER A 105 -2.47 10.37 15.98
C SER A 105 -2.20 9.12 16.83
N ILE A 106 -3.25 8.41 17.24
CA ILE A 106 -3.13 7.17 18.02
C ILE A 106 -2.47 6.07 17.17
N GLN A 107 -2.92 5.89 15.92
CA GLN A 107 -2.36 4.89 15.02
C GLN A 107 -0.89 5.21 14.67
N ARG A 108 -0.55 6.51 14.47
CA ARG A 108 0.83 6.95 14.27
C ARG A 108 1.70 6.59 15.46
N ARG A 109 1.25 6.90 16.66
CA ARG A 109 1.99 6.60 17.90
C ARG A 109 2.14 5.10 18.14
N SER A 110 1.13 4.30 17.80
CA SER A 110 1.23 2.83 17.88
C SER A 110 2.32 2.28 16.97
N LEU A 111 2.41 2.80 15.74
CA LEU A 111 3.44 2.38 14.80
C LEU A 111 4.85 2.84 15.24
N GLU A 112 4.97 4.07 15.75
CA GLU A 112 6.21 4.58 16.33
C GLU A 112 6.68 3.69 17.49
N ASN A 113 5.80 3.37 18.43
CA ASN A 113 6.10 2.52 19.58
C ASN A 113 6.55 1.12 19.14
N ALA A 114 5.84 0.48 18.22
CA ALA A 114 6.22 -0.84 17.71
C ALA A 114 7.64 -0.84 17.12
N ALA A 115 7.98 0.19 16.34
CA ALA A 115 9.31 0.32 15.75
C ALA A 115 10.40 0.68 16.77
N GLU A 116 10.07 1.43 17.83
CA GLU A 116 11.02 1.70 18.94
C GLU A 116 11.33 0.44 19.74
N ILE A 117 10.32 -0.39 20.04
CA ILE A 117 10.47 -1.67 20.71
C ILE A 117 11.30 -2.63 19.84
N ALA A 118 11.03 -2.67 18.53
CA ALA A 118 11.80 -3.45 17.56
C ALA A 118 13.29 -3.04 17.48
N GLY A 119 13.68 -1.93 18.11
CA GLY A 119 15.07 -1.47 18.21
C GLY A 119 15.39 -0.20 17.45
N GLY A 120 14.40 0.49 16.91
CA GLY A 120 14.55 1.81 16.30
C GLY A 120 14.97 2.89 17.30
N ARG A 121 15.66 3.91 16.83
CA ARG A 121 15.99 5.13 17.58
C ARG A 121 15.52 6.34 16.77
N LYS A 122 14.87 7.31 17.45
CA LYS A 122 14.28 8.47 16.78
C LYS A 122 13.39 8.06 15.62
N VAL A 123 12.38 7.27 15.93
CA VAL A 123 11.38 6.84 14.96
C VAL A 123 10.55 8.06 14.54
N GLN A 124 10.34 8.21 13.24
CA GLN A 124 9.51 9.23 12.63
C GLN A 124 8.50 8.56 11.70
N VAL A 125 7.32 9.12 11.61
CA VAL A 125 6.29 8.67 10.64
C VAL A 125 6.17 9.71 9.53
N ILE A 126 6.05 9.27 8.30
CA ILE A 126 5.81 10.10 7.12
C ILE A 126 4.54 9.64 6.40
N ASP A 127 3.76 10.57 5.84
CA ASP A 127 2.62 10.22 4.99
C ASP A 127 3.07 9.50 3.72
N SER A 128 2.41 8.37 3.40
CA SER A 128 2.74 7.55 2.22
C SER A 128 2.68 8.36 0.93
N ALA A 129 1.68 9.23 0.75
CA ALA A 129 1.58 10.05 -0.46
C ALA A 129 2.72 11.08 -0.57
N VAL A 130 3.18 11.65 0.55
CA VAL A 130 4.35 12.55 0.57
C VAL A 130 5.63 11.77 0.28
N ALA A 131 5.79 10.63 0.93
CA ALA A 131 6.92 9.74 0.67
C ALA A 131 6.92 9.31 -0.80
N ALA A 132 5.76 8.92 -1.36
CA ALA A 132 5.62 8.59 -2.77
C ALA A 132 6.08 9.73 -3.69
N ALA A 133 5.66 10.99 -3.41
CA ALA A 133 6.09 12.17 -4.15
C ALA A 133 7.62 12.33 -4.14
N LEU A 134 8.23 12.25 -2.96
CA LEU A 134 9.69 12.35 -2.82
C LEU A 134 10.41 11.22 -3.55
N GLY A 135 9.89 10.00 -3.46
CA GLY A 135 10.47 8.82 -4.13
C GLY A 135 10.36 8.86 -5.64
N MET A 136 9.32 9.51 -6.16
CA MET A 136 9.17 9.78 -7.59
C MET A 136 10.01 10.98 -8.07
N GLY A 137 10.63 11.73 -7.15
CA GLY A 137 11.42 12.92 -7.47
C GLY A 137 10.56 14.14 -7.85
N ILE A 138 9.34 14.22 -7.33
CA ILE A 138 8.43 15.33 -7.60
C ILE A 138 8.82 16.53 -6.74
N ASP A 139 9.11 17.67 -7.36
CA ASP A 139 9.29 18.94 -6.67
C ASP A 139 7.92 19.59 -6.42
N PHE A 140 7.46 19.53 -5.18
CA PHE A 140 6.24 20.20 -4.71
C PHE A 140 6.54 21.33 -3.72
N THR A 141 7.80 21.72 -3.59
CA THR A 141 8.23 22.80 -2.67
C THR A 141 7.82 24.19 -3.17
N ARG A 142 7.60 24.32 -4.47
CA ARG A 142 7.18 25.55 -5.13
C ARG A 142 5.65 25.65 -5.20
N PRO A 143 5.10 26.88 -5.35
CA PRO A 143 3.71 27.04 -5.74
C PRO A 143 3.43 26.29 -7.06
N GLY A 144 2.26 25.65 -7.13
CA GLY A 144 1.84 24.84 -8.26
C GLY A 144 1.37 23.47 -7.80
N GLY A 145 0.15 23.08 -8.19
CA GLY A 145 -0.48 21.83 -7.77
C GLY A 145 0.22 20.59 -8.33
N LYS A 146 0.43 19.59 -7.48
CA LYS A 146 0.89 18.24 -7.87
C LYS A 146 -0.06 17.21 -7.27
N MET A 147 -0.53 16.26 -8.08
CA MET A 147 -1.37 15.16 -7.60
C MET A 147 -0.58 13.87 -7.59
N VAL A 148 -0.58 13.21 -6.44
CA VAL A 148 0.04 11.90 -6.25
C VAL A 148 -1.00 10.91 -5.76
N ILE A 149 -1.04 9.73 -6.38
CA ILE A 149 -1.94 8.64 -6.04
C ILE A 149 -1.06 7.40 -5.79
N ASP A 150 -1.04 6.91 -4.56
CA ASP A 150 -0.34 5.69 -4.19
C ASP A 150 -1.36 4.56 -4.03
N ILE A 151 -1.46 3.68 -5.02
CA ILE A 151 -2.37 2.53 -5.02
C ILE A 151 -1.64 1.35 -4.38
N GLY A 152 -1.81 1.20 -3.07
CA GLY A 152 -1.25 0.10 -2.31
C GLY A 152 -2.04 -1.21 -2.45
N ALA A 153 -1.75 -2.16 -1.58
CA ALA A 153 -2.47 -3.44 -1.52
C ALA A 153 -3.84 -3.31 -0.84
N GLY A 154 -3.93 -2.62 0.29
CA GLY A 154 -5.17 -2.49 1.05
C GLY A 154 -5.73 -1.08 1.14
N VAL A 155 -5.00 -0.07 0.67
CA VAL A 155 -5.38 1.34 0.75
C VAL A 155 -4.83 2.07 -0.47
N THR A 156 -5.52 3.12 -0.87
CA THR A 156 -5.02 4.09 -1.86
C THR A 156 -4.93 5.45 -1.19
N ASP A 157 -3.73 5.98 -1.13
CA ASP A 157 -3.44 7.32 -0.64
C ASP A 157 -3.46 8.32 -1.80
N ILE A 158 -4.23 9.38 -1.65
CA ILE A 158 -4.43 10.40 -2.68
C ILE A 158 -4.08 11.74 -2.05
N ALA A 159 -3.14 12.48 -2.65
CA ALA A 159 -2.76 13.79 -2.14
C ALA A 159 -2.58 14.82 -3.23
N MET A 160 -3.04 16.03 -2.94
CA MET A 160 -2.72 17.26 -3.65
C MET A 160 -1.66 18.01 -2.86
N LEU A 161 -0.52 18.25 -3.49
CA LEU A 161 0.67 18.85 -2.87
C LEU A 161 0.98 20.21 -3.54
N SER A 162 1.37 21.21 -2.75
CA SER A 162 1.83 22.51 -3.25
C SER A 162 2.58 23.27 -2.16
N GLY A 163 3.55 24.09 -2.52
CA GLY A 163 4.24 24.98 -1.59
C GLY A 163 4.95 24.27 -0.43
N GLY A 164 5.37 23.02 -0.64
CA GLY A 164 6.04 22.20 0.37
C GLY A 164 5.09 21.51 1.35
N GLY A 165 3.78 21.52 1.12
CA GLY A 165 2.78 20.93 2.01
C GLY A 165 1.69 20.15 1.30
N ILE A 166 0.81 19.55 2.09
CA ILE A 166 -0.39 18.87 1.62
C ILE A 166 -1.55 19.88 1.63
N VAL A 167 -2.14 20.11 0.46
CA VAL A 167 -3.32 20.98 0.29
C VAL A 167 -4.60 20.20 0.63
N GLN A 168 -4.71 19.00 0.08
CA GLN A 168 -5.83 18.08 0.30
C GLN A 168 -5.31 16.66 0.25
N CYS A 169 -5.83 15.76 1.07
CA CYS A 169 -5.54 14.33 0.98
C CYS A 169 -6.72 13.48 1.45
N ASP A 170 -6.66 12.22 1.07
CA ASP A 170 -7.54 11.17 1.56
C ASP A 170 -6.84 9.81 1.47
N SER A 171 -7.29 8.85 2.28
CA SER A 171 -6.85 7.47 2.22
C SER A 171 -8.08 6.59 2.01
N ALA A 172 -8.31 6.19 0.77
CA ALA A 172 -9.43 5.32 0.43
C ALA A 172 -9.11 3.87 0.82
N PRO A 173 -9.99 3.17 1.54
CA PRO A 173 -9.78 1.77 1.93
C PRO A 173 -10.05 0.81 0.74
N ILE A 174 -9.42 1.09 -0.37
CA ILE A 174 -9.48 0.34 -1.62
C ILE A 174 -8.05 0.16 -2.12
N GLY A 175 -7.65 -1.07 -2.43
CA GLY A 175 -6.32 -1.38 -2.94
C GLY A 175 -6.33 -2.59 -3.87
N SER A 176 -5.16 -3.09 -4.22
CA SER A 176 -5.03 -4.19 -5.18
C SER A 176 -5.58 -5.53 -4.66
N LEU A 177 -5.73 -5.72 -3.35
CA LEU A 177 -6.38 -6.89 -2.75
C LEU A 177 -7.89 -6.90 -2.99
N ASP A 178 -8.52 -5.73 -3.13
CA ASP A 178 -9.95 -5.65 -3.43
C ASP A 178 -10.27 -6.17 -4.84
N PHE A 179 -9.31 -6.05 -5.78
CA PHE A 179 -9.42 -6.68 -7.08
C PHE A 179 -9.33 -8.22 -6.97
N ASP A 180 -8.45 -8.75 -6.11
CA ASP A 180 -8.35 -10.20 -5.87
C ASP A 180 -9.65 -10.75 -5.28
N ASP A 181 -10.21 -10.06 -4.28
CA ASP A 181 -11.49 -10.41 -3.68
C ASP A 181 -12.65 -10.36 -4.68
N ALA A 182 -12.64 -9.38 -5.57
CA ALA A 182 -13.63 -9.26 -6.65
C ALA A 182 -13.53 -10.45 -7.63
N ILE A 183 -12.32 -10.86 -7.99
CA ILE A 183 -12.08 -12.04 -8.84
C ILE A 183 -12.56 -13.31 -8.14
N ILE A 184 -12.26 -13.50 -6.86
CA ILE A 184 -12.74 -14.66 -6.08
C ILE A 184 -14.26 -14.73 -6.08
N LYS A 185 -14.93 -13.59 -5.83
CA LYS A 185 -16.41 -13.51 -5.83
C LYS A 185 -17.00 -13.80 -7.20
N TYR A 186 -16.39 -13.28 -8.26
CA TYR A 186 -16.82 -13.49 -9.63
C TYR A 186 -16.69 -14.95 -10.03
N VAL A 187 -15.53 -15.58 -9.81
CA VAL A 187 -15.27 -16.98 -10.12
C VAL A 187 -16.23 -17.90 -9.35
N ARG A 188 -16.46 -17.59 -8.08
CA ARG A 188 -17.44 -18.32 -7.27
C ARG A 188 -18.84 -18.27 -7.87
N LYS A 189 -19.26 -17.10 -8.33
CA LYS A 189 -20.63 -16.85 -8.83
C LYS A 189 -20.82 -17.44 -10.23
N GLU A 190 -19.91 -17.18 -11.14
CA GLU A 190 -20.10 -17.51 -12.56
C GLU A 190 -19.64 -18.95 -12.91
N PHE A 191 -18.62 -19.46 -12.23
CA PHE A 191 -18.04 -20.77 -12.51
C PHE A 191 -18.39 -21.85 -11.47
N ASN A 192 -19.02 -21.46 -10.33
CA ASN A 192 -19.26 -22.35 -9.18
C ASN A 192 -17.97 -23.00 -8.65
N VAL A 193 -16.86 -22.29 -8.72
CA VAL A 193 -15.53 -22.72 -8.28
C VAL A 193 -15.02 -21.79 -7.20
N LEU A 194 -14.47 -22.34 -6.13
CA LEU A 194 -13.76 -21.60 -5.10
C LEU A 194 -12.26 -21.59 -5.43
N ILE A 195 -11.70 -20.40 -5.56
CA ILE A 195 -10.25 -20.17 -5.68
C ILE A 195 -9.73 -19.48 -4.44
N GLY A 196 -8.43 -19.66 -4.14
CA GLY A 196 -7.74 -18.95 -3.06
C GLY A 196 -7.18 -17.60 -3.52
N GLN A 197 -6.76 -16.79 -2.56
CA GLN A 197 -6.23 -15.45 -2.80
C GLN A 197 -5.00 -15.45 -3.71
N LEU A 198 -4.08 -16.39 -3.53
CA LEU A 198 -2.90 -16.52 -4.40
C LEU A 198 -3.26 -16.78 -5.86
N THR A 199 -4.28 -17.60 -6.10
CA THR A 199 -4.78 -17.86 -7.47
C THR A 199 -5.42 -16.62 -8.06
N ALA A 200 -6.20 -15.85 -7.27
CA ALA A 200 -6.81 -14.61 -7.74
C ALA A 200 -5.75 -13.53 -8.05
N GLU A 201 -4.74 -13.38 -7.21
CA GLU A 201 -3.59 -12.50 -7.47
C GLU A 201 -2.87 -12.86 -8.77
N GLU A 202 -2.69 -14.16 -9.00
CA GLU A 202 -2.06 -14.68 -10.22
C GLU A 202 -2.90 -14.37 -11.48
N LEU A 203 -4.22 -14.56 -11.41
CA LEU A 203 -5.17 -14.19 -12.48
C LEU A 203 -5.12 -12.68 -12.75
N LYS A 204 -5.15 -11.86 -11.70
CA LYS A 204 -5.01 -10.40 -11.82
C LYS A 204 -3.72 -10.00 -12.53
N LYS A 205 -2.58 -10.58 -12.15
CA LYS A 205 -1.26 -10.28 -12.74
C LYS A 205 -1.14 -10.73 -14.19
N GLN A 206 -1.67 -11.90 -14.55
CA GLN A 206 -1.51 -12.49 -15.89
C GLN A 206 -2.47 -11.88 -16.91
N ILE A 207 -3.75 -11.80 -16.58
CA ILE A 207 -4.79 -11.40 -17.53
C ILE A 207 -5.70 -10.25 -17.06
N GLY A 208 -5.53 -9.80 -15.80
CA GLY A 208 -6.33 -8.70 -15.25
C GLY A 208 -6.13 -7.40 -16.00
N SER A 209 -7.19 -6.61 -16.11
CA SER A 209 -7.17 -5.25 -16.63
C SER A 209 -8.38 -4.50 -16.09
N VAL A 210 -8.23 -3.20 -15.82
CA VAL A 210 -9.35 -2.32 -15.43
C VAL A 210 -10.02 -1.64 -16.62
N VAL A 211 -9.52 -1.90 -17.83
CA VAL A 211 -10.13 -1.51 -19.12
C VAL A 211 -10.27 -2.74 -20.01
N PRO A 212 -11.23 -2.77 -20.95
CA PRO A 212 -11.35 -3.89 -21.89
C PRO A 212 -10.06 -4.08 -22.69
N ARG A 213 -9.56 -5.32 -22.78
CA ARG A 213 -8.45 -5.65 -23.67
C ARG A 213 -8.88 -5.71 -25.11
N LYS A 214 -7.99 -5.36 -26.04
CA LYS A 214 -8.23 -5.47 -27.49
C LYS A 214 -8.30 -6.92 -27.95
N GLU A 215 -7.49 -7.79 -27.36
CA GLU A 215 -7.42 -9.23 -27.64
C GLU A 215 -7.78 -10.00 -26.36
N GLU A 216 -8.65 -10.98 -26.51
CA GLU A 216 -9.03 -11.84 -25.42
C GLU A 216 -7.93 -12.87 -25.15
N VAL A 217 -7.55 -12.98 -23.87
CA VAL A 217 -6.59 -13.97 -23.40
C VAL A 217 -7.34 -14.99 -22.56
N ILE A 218 -7.10 -16.28 -22.82
CA ILE A 218 -7.71 -17.40 -22.08
C ILE A 218 -6.60 -18.15 -21.36
N ILE A 219 -6.78 -18.38 -20.08
CA ILE A 219 -5.87 -19.20 -19.28
C ILE A 219 -6.64 -20.28 -18.48
N LYS A 220 -5.93 -21.34 -18.11
CA LYS A 220 -6.48 -22.38 -17.24
C LYS A 220 -6.17 -22.08 -15.79
N ALA A 221 -7.21 -22.02 -14.98
CA ALA A 221 -7.11 -21.88 -13.54
C ALA A 221 -7.61 -23.14 -12.82
N LYS A 222 -7.17 -23.31 -11.58
CA LYS A 222 -7.55 -24.45 -10.73
C LYS A 222 -8.26 -23.93 -9.48
N GLY A 223 -9.35 -24.59 -9.13
CA GLY A 223 -10.08 -24.31 -7.90
C GLY A 223 -10.82 -25.56 -7.40
N ARG A 224 -11.65 -25.39 -6.38
CA ARG A 224 -12.53 -26.43 -5.85
C ARG A 224 -13.96 -26.22 -6.33
N ASN A 225 -14.52 -27.20 -7.02
CA ASN A 225 -15.92 -27.16 -7.42
C ASN A 225 -16.83 -27.15 -6.18
N LEU A 226 -17.80 -26.24 -6.14
CA LEU A 226 -18.67 -26.08 -4.98
C LEU A 226 -19.73 -27.19 -4.83
N PHE A 227 -20.10 -27.88 -5.90
CA PHE A 227 -21.08 -28.94 -5.86
C PHE A 227 -20.45 -30.30 -5.51
N SER A 228 -19.32 -30.64 -6.16
CA SER A 228 -18.66 -31.94 -5.95
C SER A 228 -17.63 -31.93 -4.83
N GLY A 229 -17.16 -30.74 -4.40
CA GLY A 229 -16.05 -30.58 -3.46
C GLY A 229 -14.66 -30.92 -4.03
N LEU A 230 -14.61 -31.42 -5.29
CA LEU A 230 -13.39 -31.90 -5.92
C LEU A 230 -12.59 -30.77 -6.61
N PRO A 231 -11.27 -30.94 -6.79
CA PRO A 231 -10.47 -30.03 -7.61
C PRO A 231 -10.99 -30.02 -9.05
N GLN A 232 -11.09 -28.83 -9.64
CA GLN A 232 -11.54 -28.59 -11.01
C GLN A 232 -10.60 -27.63 -11.72
N LEU A 233 -10.28 -27.94 -12.98
CA LEU A 233 -9.69 -26.98 -13.92
C LEU A 233 -10.83 -26.31 -14.70
N PHE A 234 -10.68 -25.01 -14.94
CA PHE A 234 -11.63 -24.24 -15.74
C PHE A 234 -10.87 -23.19 -16.56
N ASP A 235 -11.42 -22.86 -17.72
CA ASP A 235 -10.91 -21.79 -18.56
C ASP A 235 -11.53 -20.47 -18.10
N ILE A 236 -10.69 -19.43 -17.91
CA ILE A 236 -11.10 -18.07 -17.56
C ILE A 236 -10.50 -17.09 -18.54
N THR A 237 -11.29 -16.11 -18.94
CA THR A 237 -10.90 -15.12 -19.95
C THR A 237 -10.48 -13.80 -19.32
N SER A 238 -9.71 -12.99 -20.07
CA SER A 238 -9.40 -11.61 -19.65
C SER A 238 -10.65 -10.73 -19.56
N THR A 239 -11.72 -11.06 -20.30
CA THR A 239 -13.02 -10.39 -20.19
C THR A 239 -13.70 -10.72 -18.87
N ASP A 240 -13.65 -11.98 -18.42
CA ASP A 240 -14.18 -12.36 -17.10
C ASP A 240 -13.49 -11.60 -15.97
N VAL A 241 -12.16 -11.54 -16.01
CA VAL A 241 -11.38 -10.84 -14.98
C VAL A 241 -11.62 -9.33 -15.03
N TYR A 242 -11.74 -8.73 -16.22
CA TYR A 242 -12.15 -7.34 -16.37
C TYR A 242 -13.53 -7.07 -15.74
N LEU A 243 -14.53 -7.93 -16.04
CA LEU A 243 -15.87 -7.79 -15.48
C LEU A 243 -15.87 -7.91 -13.96
N ALA A 244 -15.05 -8.81 -13.42
CA ALA A 244 -14.87 -8.98 -11.98
C ALA A 244 -14.32 -7.70 -11.33
N MET A 245 -13.32 -7.07 -11.94
CA MET A 245 -12.59 -5.93 -11.37
C MET A 245 -13.27 -4.57 -11.61
N LYS A 246 -14.21 -4.48 -12.53
CA LYS A 246 -14.81 -3.23 -13.02
C LYS A 246 -15.39 -2.35 -11.91
N ASP A 247 -16.19 -2.92 -11.03
CA ASP A 247 -16.87 -2.15 -9.97
C ASP A 247 -15.86 -1.62 -8.94
N THR A 248 -14.86 -2.43 -8.59
CA THR A 248 -13.76 -2.00 -7.71
C THR A 248 -12.97 -0.85 -8.35
N ALA A 249 -12.69 -0.90 -9.65
CA ALA A 249 -12.02 0.17 -10.36
C ALA A 249 -12.86 1.47 -10.39
N GLN A 250 -14.18 1.36 -10.54
CA GLN A 250 -15.08 2.51 -10.46
C GLN A 250 -15.12 3.14 -9.07
N ASN A 251 -15.14 2.31 -8.02
CA ASN A 251 -15.09 2.81 -6.64
C ASN A 251 -13.77 3.52 -6.34
N LEU A 252 -12.64 2.98 -6.81
CA LEU A 252 -11.35 3.64 -6.72
C LEU A 252 -11.36 5.00 -7.42
N PHE A 253 -11.88 5.06 -8.65
CA PHE A 253 -11.99 6.31 -9.40
C PHE A 253 -12.88 7.33 -8.69
N SER A 254 -14.00 6.89 -8.09
CA SER A 254 -14.90 7.77 -7.32
C SER A 254 -14.19 8.36 -6.09
N ALA A 255 -13.35 7.60 -5.41
CA ALA A 255 -12.56 8.09 -4.29
C ALA A 255 -11.54 9.16 -4.74
N ILE A 256 -10.88 8.95 -5.88
CA ILE A 256 -9.95 9.92 -6.48
C ILE A 256 -10.69 11.21 -6.83
N ASN A 257 -11.83 11.13 -7.48
CA ASN A 257 -12.66 12.28 -7.80
C ASN A 257 -13.09 13.08 -6.58
N SER A 258 -13.46 12.41 -5.50
CA SER A 258 -13.85 13.07 -4.25
C SER A 258 -12.73 13.97 -3.68
N VAL A 259 -11.46 13.61 -3.87
CA VAL A 259 -10.32 14.46 -3.47
C VAL A 259 -10.21 15.67 -4.39
N ILE A 260 -10.36 15.46 -5.70
CA ILE A 260 -10.31 16.55 -6.69
C ILE A 260 -11.40 17.59 -6.40
N GLU A 261 -12.64 17.14 -6.13
CA GLU A 261 -13.80 18.01 -5.86
C GLU A 261 -13.62 18.86 -4.59
N ARG A 262 -12.89 18.35 -3.59
CA ARG A 262 -12.59 19.05 -2.33
C ARG A 262 -11.34 19.93 -2.41
N THR A 263 -10.60 19.88 -3.52
CA THR A 263 -9.37 20.65 -3.72
C THR A 263 -9.68 22.04 -4.28
N PRO A 264 -8.97 23.11 -3.85
CA PRO A 264 -9.11 24.44 -4.41
C PRO A 264 -8.96 24.44 -5.94
N PRO A 265 -9.81 25.17 -6.70
CA PRO A 265 -9.84 25.15 -8.16
C PRO A 265 -8.50 25.47 -8.83
N ASP A 266 -7.73 26.42 -8.28
CA ASP A 266 -6.42 26.79 -8.84
C ASP A 266 -5.41 25.65 -8.79
N ILE A 267 -5.43 24.87 -7.69
CA ILE A 267 -4.56 23.69 -7.54
C ILE A 267 -4.98 22.58 -8.50
N VAL A 268 -6.30 22.40 -8.68
CA VAL A 268 -6.81 21.43 -9.67
C VAL A 268 -6.39 21.85 -11.09
N ALA A 269 -6.50 23.13 -11.43
CA ALA A 269 -6.08 23.63 -12.72
C ALA A 269 -4.59 23.38 -13.00
N ASP A 270 -3.73 23.59 -12.00
CA ASP A 270 -2.30 23.29 -12.12
C ASP A 270 -2.04 21.82 -12.38
N VAL A 271 -2.72 20.92 -11.65
CA VAL A 271 -2.60 19.47 -11.84
C VAL A 271 -3.06 19.04 -13.24
N MET A 272 -4.19 19.58 -13.72
CA MET A 272 -4.72 19.24 -15.05
C MET A 272 -3.83 19.74 -16.20
N CYS A 273 -3.03 20.80 -15.96
CA CYS A 273 -2.03 21.31 -16.92
C CYS A 273 -0.68 20.56 -16.86
N ASP A 274 -0.40 19.80 -15.80
CA ASP A 274 0.82 18.98 -15.68
C ASP A 274 0.49 17.51 -15.97
N LYS A 275 0.48 16.71 -14.94
CA LYS A 275 0.13 15.28 -14.98
C LYS A 275 -0.21 14.76 -13.59
N ILE A 276 -0.86 13.62 -13.54
CA ILE A 276 -1.11 12.88 -12.33
C ILE A 276 -0.01 11.82 -12.16
N TYR A 277 0.57 11.75 -10.98
CA TYR A 277 1.61 10.80 -10.63
C TYR A 277 0.98 9.63 -9.89
N VAL A 278 1.10 8.43 -10.46
CA VAL A 278 0.50 7.22 -9.88
C VAL A 278 1.60 6.22 -9.52
N THR A 279 1.52 5.68 -8.33
CA THR A 279 2.52 4.78 -7.75
C THR A 279 1.86 3.68 -6.92
N GLY A 280 2.68 2.84 -6.26
CA GLY A 280 2.22 1.66 -5.54
C GLY A 280 2.06 0.43 -6.43
N GLY A 281 1.98 -0.75 -5.83
CA GLY A 281 1.86 -2.01 -6.57
C GLY A 281 0.57 -2.12 -7.40
N GLY A 282 -0.51 -1.49 -6.93
CA GLY A 282 -1.79 -1.45 -7.62
C GLY A 282 -1.77 -0.59 -8.90
N ALA A 283 -0.86 0.38 -8.99
CA ALA A 283 -0.66 1.19 -10.20
C ALA A 283 -0.19 0.37 -11.42
N LEU A 284 0.43 -0.79 -11.16
CA LEU A 284 0.94 -1.70 -12.19
C LEU A 284 -0.15 -2.60 -12.80
N VAL A 285 -1.37 -2.58 -12.24
CA VAL A 285 -2.51 -3.28 -12.86
C VAL A 285 -2.80 -2.67 -14.22
N ASN A 286 -2.94 -3.55 -15.22
CA ASN A 286 -3.13 -3.12 -16.60
C ASN A 286 -4.36 -2.21 -16.74
N GLY A 287 -4.20 -1.11 -17.46
CA GLY A 287 -5.26 -0.17 -17.76
C GLY A 287 -5.51 0.91 -16.70
N VAL A 288 -4.84 0.88 -15.53
CA VAL A 288 -5.02 1.90 -14.48
C VAL A 288 -4.67 3.30 -15.00
N ALA A 289 -3.50 3.47 -15.61
CA ALA A 289 -3.09 4.75 -16.17
C ALA A 289 -4.05 5.21 -17.31
N GLU A 290 -4.48 4.29 -18.15
CA GLU A 290 -5.43 4.58 -19.23
C GLU A 290 -6.80 5.01 -18.68
N LEU A 291 -7.31 4.28 -17.68
CA LEU A 291 -8.58 4.58 -17.01
C LEU A 291 -8.57 5.99 -16.41
N LEU A 292 -7.53 6.31 -15.65
CA LEU A 292 -7.38 7.61 -15.00
C LEU A 292 -7.20 8.72 -16.03
N GLY A 293 -6.29 8.57 -16.98
CA GLY A 293 -6.01 9.57 -18.02
C GLY A 293 -7.23 9.89 -18.86
N LYS A 294 -7.99 8.86 -19.26
CA LYS A 294 -9.21 9.03 -20.05
C LYS A 294 -10.32 9.74 -19.29
N ASN A 295 -10.54 9.36 -18.03
CA ASN A 295 -11.64 9.94 -17.24
C ASN A 295 -11.32 11.34 -16.71
N LEU A 296 -10.05 11.63 -16.41
CA LEU A 296 -9.61 12.95 -15.91
C LEU A 296 -9.11 13.88 -17.02
N ASN A 297 -9.03 13.38 -18.26
CA ASN A 297 -8.54 14.13 -19.43
C ASN A 297 -7.17 14.80 -19.18
N THR A 298 -6.25 14.06 -18.56
CA THR A 298 -4.89 14.53 -18.24
C THR A 298 -3.89 13.38 -18.37
N ASP A 299 -2.61 13.73 -18.53
CA ASP A 299 -1.55 12.74 -18.59
C ASP A 299 -1.35 12.03 -17.23
N VAL A 300 -1.09 10.74 -17.28
CA VAL A 300 -0.81 9.91 -16.09
C VAL A 300 0.57 9.31 -16.22
N LEU A 301 1.40 9.52 -15.20
CA LEU A 301 2.75 8.95 -15.12
C LEU A 301 2.78 7.82 -14.08
N VAL A 302 3.05 6.60 -14.54
CA VAL A 302 3.37 5.44 -13.70
C VAL A 302 4.81 5.02 -13.97
N ARG A 303 5.62 4.83 -12.93
CA ARG A 303 6.99 4.35 -13.06
C ARG A 303 7.02 2.82 -12.98
N SER A 304 8.02 2.20 -13.61
CA SER A 304 8.23 0.75 -13.53
C SER A 304 8.61 0.26 -12.13
N ASP A 305 9.17 1.15 -11.30
CA ASP A 305 9.55 0.90 -9.90
C ASP A 305 8.54 1.49 -8.89
N ALA A 306 7.28 1.64 -9.31
CA ALA A 306 6.20 2.25 -8.54
C ALA A 306 6.04 1.65 -7.15
N GLU A 307 6.20 0.36 -7.01
CA GLU A 307 6.07 -0.37 -5.74
C GLU A 307 7.12 -0.01 -4.67
N TYR A 308 8.17 0.74 -5.03
CA TYR A 308 9.23 1.18 -4.11
C TYR A 308 9.29 2.69 -3.92
N SER A 309 8.37 3.45 -4.51
CA SER A 309 8.39 4.91 -4.43
C SER A 309 8.28 5.38 -2.99
N VAL A 310 7.38 4.79 -2.21
CA VAL A 310 7.15 5.15 -0.80
C VAL A 310 8.43 4.97 0.03
N VAL A 311 9.04 3.80 0.02
CA VAL A 311 10.24 3.54 0.83
C VAL A 311 11.45 4.36 0.37
N LYS A 312 11.58 4.64 -0.93
CA LYS A 312 12.64 5.51 -1.47
C LYS A 312 12.44 6.95 -1.03
N GLY A 313 11.22 7.43 -1.02
CA GLY A 313 10.90 8.78 -0.56
C GLY A 313 11.05 8.95 0.95
N ALA A 314 10.65 7.96 1.73
CA ALA A 314 10.93 7.91 3.16
C ALA A 314 12.44 8.00 3.44
N GLN A 315 13.26 7.26 2.68
CA GLN A 315 14.72 7.36 2.78
C GLN A 315 15.27 8.74 2.38
N ALA A 316 14.67 9.37 1.36
CA ALA A 316 15.06 10.73 0.97
C ALA A 316 14.75 11.75 2.06
N ALA A 317 13.60 11.63 2.72
CA ALA A 317 13.21 12.47 3.86
C ALA A 317 14.16 12.33 5.06
N LEU A 318 14.68 11.14 5.36
CA LEU A 318 15.72 10.95 6.38
C LEU A 318 17.03 11.68 6.05
N LYS A 319 17.41 11.69 4.78
CA LYS A 319 18.64 12.37 4.31
C LYS A 319 18.48 13.88 4.29
N GLN A 320 17.29 14.38 4.01
CA GLN A 320 16.96 15.79 3.87
C GLN A 320 15.70 16.15 4.67
N PRO A 321 15.79 16.25 6.01
CA PRO A 321 14.62 16.53 6.86
C PRO A 321 13.92 17.86 6.52
N ASP A 322 14.64 18.78 5.90
CA ASP A 322 14.07 20.08 5.49
C ASP A 322 12.95 19.96 4.44
N LEU A 323 12.94 18.87 3.65
CA LEU A 323 11.89 18.62 2.68
C LEU A 323 10.51 18.38 3.32
N ILE A 324 10.48 17.95 4.57
CA ILE A 324 9.24 17.64 5.30
C ILE A 324 8.95 18.57 6.47
N LYS A 325 9.78 19.61 6.69
CA LYS A 325 9.59 20.57 7.80
C LYS A 325 8.26 21.29 7.77
N ASN A 326 7.77 21.62 6.58
CA ASN A 326 6.52 22.35 6.39
C ASN A 326 5.31 21.41 6.28
N ILE A 327 5.55 20.09 6.31
CA ILE A 327 4.49 19.08 6.39
C ILE A 327 4.16 18.93 7.86
N ASP A 328 3.46 19.93 8.39
CA ASP A 328 3.17 19.99 9.82
C ASP A 328 2.04 19.02 10.14
N TYR A 329 2.40 17.86 10.69
CA TYR A 329 1.46 16.87 11.18
C TYR A 329 0.68 17.35 12.41
N GLN A 330 1.13 18.44 13.06
CA GLN A 330 0.51 18.98 14.27
C GLN A 330 -0.74 19.80 13.94
N LEU A 331 -0.81 20.45 12.79
CA LEU A 331 -1.92 21.34 12.43
C LEU A 331 -3.24 20.61 12.03
N ARG A 332 -3.25 19.29 11.95
CA ARG A 332 -4.47 18.55 11.56
C ARG A 332 -5.39 18.21 12.73
N ASN A 333 -4.94 18.32 13.96
CA ASN A 333 -5.79 18.21 15.13
C ASN A 333 -6.28 19.60 15.53
N ILE A 334 -7.59 19.84 15.43
CA ILE A 334 -8.24 21.07 15.91
C ILE A 334 -7.93 21.34 17.39
N GLN A 335 -7.67 20.29 18.19
CA GLN A 335 -7.24 20.39 19.58
C GLN A 335 -5.83 20.99 19.74
N ASP A 336 -4.90 20.70 18.81
CA ASP A 336 -3.55 21.29 18.86
C ASP A 336 -3.56 22.76 18.41
N LEU A 337 -4.51 23.15 17.55
CA LEU A 337 -4.74 24.56 17.19
C LEU A 337 -5.23 25.38 18.40
N ILE A 338 -6.05 24.78 19.27
CA ILE A 338 -6.57 25.45 20.47
C ILE A 338 -5.49 25.60 21.55
N SER A 339 -4.64 24.57 21.72
CA SER A 339 -3.54 24.61 22.70
C SER A 339 -2.39 25.55 22.34
N ASN A 340 -2.25 25.96 21.08
CA ASN A 340 -1.28 26.97 20.64
C ASN A 340 -1.82 28.41 20.65
N LEU A 341 -3.09 28.59 21.03
CA LEU A 341 -3.74 29.89 21.17
C LEU A 341 -3.94 30.30 22.65
N GLU A 342 -3.60 29.44 23.60
CA GLU A 342 -3.49 29.70 25.03
C GLU A 342 -2.01 29.87 25.44
#